data_e0bdd7280767d3ed03c8976299380ded
#
_entry.id   e0bdd7280767d3ed03c8976299380ded
#
_cell.length_a   1.000
_cell.length_b   1.000
_cell.length_c   1.000
_cell.angle_alpha   90.00
_cell.angle_beta   90.00
_cell.angle_gamma   90.00
#
_symmetry.space_group_name_H-M   'P 1'
#
loop_
_entity.id
_entity.type
_entity.pdbx_description
1 polymer ?
#
loop_
_entity_poly.entity_id
_entity_poly.type
_entity_poly.pdbx_seq_one_letter_code
_entity_poly.pdbx_strand_id
1 'polypeptide(L)'
;MEHKDKRKVSRRQVLRITAVAGVSLAMGTGLVRSLISRAGLHRVSETRTQMGTLVIVTIVAPELKVAREMVRNAFGQMERLEGILSRHRRDTPLDRLNEKGFIETPPPELVEVMGRALTYSSITDGAFDVTVAPLLELYASHFEASNRPPPDHEVERILESVDYRKVQVDEDAIVLESSEMKVTLDGIAKGYIVDQTVRALVDDGAERILINAGGDMASGGDGSLENPWTIGVRDPAEPQGLLANVRLGGECIATSGDYIQAFTHDRHFHHIIDPRTGYSPSQASAVTVVTTSAMEADALSTGIMVLGPVEGFQLMKRLEDTEGMIVTKGGESMTTPGLDNLAV
;
A
#
# COMPACT_ATOMS: atom_id res chain seq x y z
N MET A 1 32.05 -25.37 -2.77
CA MET A 1 30.86 -26.03 -2.21
C MET A 1 29.99 -24.89 -1.65
N GLU A 2 29.08 -24.38 -2.48
CA GLU A 2 28.19 -23.27 -2.15
C GLU A 2 26.95 -23.83 -1.44
N HIS A 3 26.78 -23.46 -0.18
CA HIS A 3 25.53 -23.68 0.54
C HIS A 3 24.52 -22.59 0.13
N LYS A 4 23.61 -22.92 -0.79
CA LYS A 4 22.38 -22.16 -1.02
C LYS A 4 21.48 -22.30 0.22
N ASP A 5 21.48 -21.28 1.06
CA ASP A 5 20.52 -21.13 2.18
C ASP A 5 19.12 -20.84 1.61
N LYS A 6 18.34 -21.89 1.42
CA LYS A 6 16.91 -21.79 1.11
C LYS A 6 16.18 -21.50 2.41
N ARG A 7 16.01 -20.21 2.76
CA ARG A 7 15.11 -19.83 3.83
C ARG A 7 13.70 -20.31 3.50
N LYS A 8 13.27 -21.35 4.16
CA LYS A 8 11.89 -21.87 4.11
C LYS A 8 10.99 -20.84 4.77
N VAL A 9 10.14 -20.18 3.97
CA VAL A 9 9.04 -19.37 4.49
C VAL A 9 8.25 -20.24 5.47
N SER A 10 8.09 -19.80 6.72
CA SER A 10 7.42 -20.61 7.73
C SER A 10 5.93 -20.74 7.39
N ARG A 11 5.31 -21.89 7.75
CA ARG A 11 3.87 -22.11 7.57
C ARG A 11 3.00 -20.99 8.19
N ARG A 12 3.49 -20.34 9.27
CA ARG A 12 2.84 -19.18 9.89
C ARG A 12 2.91 -17.92 9.01
N GLN A 13 4.01 -17.70 8.28
CA GLN A 13 4.11 -16.59 7.31
C GLN A 13 3.21 -16.81 6.10
N VAL A 14 3.12 -18.05 5.59
CA VAL A 14 2.19 -18.40 4.50
C VAL A 14 0.74 -18.20 4.95
N LEU A 15 0.38 -18.60 6.18
CA LEU A 15 -0.97 -18.40 6.73
C LEU A 15 -1.28 -16.91 6.98
N ARG A 16 -0.29 -16.08 7.35
CA ARG A 16 -0.47 -14.61 7.47
C ARG A 16 -0.65 -13.97 6.09
N ILE A 17 0.12 -14.38 5.09
CA ILE A 17 -0.02 -13.91 3.69
C ILE A 17 -1.42 -14.29 3.13
N THR A 18 -1.94 -15.48 3.44
CA THR A 18 -3.28 -15.92 2.97
C THR A 18 -4.42 -15.15 3.64
N ALA A 19 -4.24 -14.66 4.87
CA ALA A 19 -5.25 -13.86 5.58
C ALA A 19 -5.40 -12.43 5.00
N VAL A 20 -4.35 -11.87 4.40
CA VAL A 20 -4.36 -10.54 3.78
C VAL A 20 -4.99 -10.54 2.38
N ALA A 21 -5.01 -11.69 1.69
CA ALA A 21 -5.53 -11.82 0.32
C ALA A 21 -7.07 -11.90 0.21
N GLY A 22 -7.78 -11.57 1.25
CA GLY A 22 -9.26 -11.65 1.28
C GLY A 22 -9.99 -10.48 0.62
N VAL A 23 -9.46 -9.86 -0.41
CA VAL A 23 -10.29 -9.08 -1.33
C VAL A 23 -10.98 -10.08 -2.25
N SER A 24 -12.19 -10.44 -1.90
CA SER A 24 -13.07 -11.18 -2.80
C SER A 24 -13.33 -10.27 -3.99
N LEU A 25 -12.67 -10.53 -5.13
CA LEU A 25 -13.22 -10.08 -6.40
C LEU A 25 -14.63 -10.64 -6.47
N ALA A 26 -15.64 -9.83 -6.20
CA ALA A 26 -17.02 -10.16 -6.47
C ALA A 26 -17.15 -10.22 -8.00
N MET A 27 -16.83 -11.38 -8.55
CA MET A 27 -16.89 -11.62 -9.98
C MET A 27 -18.33 -11.85 -10.36
N GLY A 28 -18.90 -10.87 -11.00
CA GLY A 28 -20.01 -11.11 -11.93
C GLY A 28 -19.55 -12.00 -13.09
N THR A 29 -19.27 -13.28 -12.79
CA THR A 29 -18.53 -14.19 -13.65
C THR A 29 -19.28 -14.63 -14.91
N GLY A 30 -20.59 -14.39 -14.99
CA GLY A 30 -21.41 -14.82 -16.13
C GLY A 30 -21.54 -13.78 -17.26
N LEU A 31 -21.91 -12.56 -16.92
CA LEU A 31 -22.19 -11.48 -17.89
C LEU A 31 -20.92 -10.88 -18.51
N VAL A 32 -19.90 -10.63 -17.68
CA VAL A 32 -18.62 -10.04 -18.15
C VAL A 32 -17.88 -11.01 -19.07
N ARG A 33 -17.91 -12.33 -18.78
CA ARG A 33 -17.32 -13.35 -19.65
C ARG A 33 -18.03 -13.42 -21.01
N SER A 34 -19.34 -13.20 -21.06
CA SER A 34 -20.15 -13.17 -22.29
C SER A 34 -19.87 -11.93 -23.15
N LEU A 35 -19.68 -10.75 -22.54
CA LEU A 35 -19.38 -9.51 -23.24
C LEU A 35 -17.94 -9.50 -23.82
N ILE A 36 -16.97 -9.94 -23.03
CA ILE A 36 -15.56 -10.07 -23.46
C ILE A 36 -15.45 -11.06 -24.64
N SER A 37 -16.13 -12.20 -24.57
CA SER A 37 -16.14 -13.19 -25.65
C SER A 37 -16.78 -12.69 -26.95
N ARG A 38 -17.77 -11.79 -26.88
CA ARG A 38 -18.42 -11.19 -28.07
C ARG A 38 -17.56 -10.12 -28.74
N ALA A 39 -16.70 -9.44 -27.99
CA ALA A 39 -15.82 -8.38 -28.52
C ALA A 39 -14.49 -8.92 -29.07
N GLY A 40 -14.23 -10.23 -29.02
CA GLY A 40 -12.93 -10.80 -29.42
C GLY A 40 -11.79 -10.47 -28.45
N LEU A 41 -12.10 -10.04 -27.25
CA LEU A 41 -11.12 -9.69 -26.20
C LEU A 41 -10.78 -10.90 -25.32
N HIS A 42 -9.54 -10.96 -24.86
CA HIS A 42 -9.03 -11.99 -23.98
C HIS A 42 -8.68 -11.42 -22.59
N ARG A 43 -9.20 -12.07 -21.55
CA ARG A 43 -8.85 -11.74 -20.16
C ARG A 43 -7.81 -12.72 -19.63
N VAL A 44 -6.70 -12.20 -19.12
CA VAL A 44 -5.67 -12.96 -18.40
C VAL A 44 -5.56 -12.41 -16.99
N SER A 45 -5.54 -13.31 -16.00
CA SER A 45 -5.30 -12.95 -14.60
C SER A 45 -4.25 -13.89 -14.03
N GLU A 46 -3.23 -13.33 -13.39
CA GLU A 46 -2.16 -14.10 -12.74
C GLU A 46 -1.91 -13.56 -11.34
N THR A 47 -1.60 -14.48 -10.40
CA THR A 47 -1.30 -14.15 -9.00
C THR A 47 0.12 -14.59 -8.69
N ARG A 48 0.91 -13.67 -8.09
CA ARG A 48 2.26 -13.95 -7.56
C ARG A 48 2.43 -13.39 -6.15
N THR A 49 3.34 -13.98 -5.38
CA THR A 49 3.81 -13.37 -4.13
C THR A 49 4.94 -12.40 -4.48
N GLN A 50 4.73 -11.10 -4.23
CA GLN A 50 5.67 -10.02 -4.49
C GLN A 50 5.38 -8.85 -3.55
N MET A 51 6.37 -7.99 -3.26
CA MET A 51 6.21 -6.87 -2.32
C MET A 51 5.65 -7.31 -0.94
N GLY A 52 6.02 -8.51 -0.48
CA GLY A 52 5.56 -9.06 0.79
C GLY A 52 4.08 -9.47 0.84
N THR A 53 3.35 -9.43 -0.29
CA THR A 53 1.92 -9.73 -0.36
C THR A 53 1.56 -10.58 -1.58
N LEU A 54 0.26 -10.89 -1.74
CA LEU A 54 -0.27 -11.46 -2.98
C LEU A 54 -0.60 -10.33 -3.95
N VAL A 55 0.01 -10.37 -5.13
CA VAL A 55 -0.24 -9.45 -6.22
C VAL A 55 -1.02 -10.15 -7.30
N ILE A 56 -2.16 -9.56 -7.69
CA ILE A 56 -3.03 -10.05 -8.77
C ILE A 56 -2.99 -9.04 -9.90
N VAL A 57 -2.54 -9.45 -11.06
CA VAL A 57 -2.58 -8.66 -12.29
C VAL A 57 -3.63 -9.23 -13.21
N THR A 58 -4.63 -8.41 -13.58
CA THR A 58 -5.69 -8.78 -14.52
C THR A 58 -5.66 -7.81 -15.71
N ILE A 59 -5.51 -8.37 -16.91
CA ILE A 59 -5.44 -7.62 -18.16
C ILE A 59 -6.48 -8.15 -19.15
N VAL A 60 -7.10 -7.24 -19.89
CA VAL A 60 -7.96 -7.53 -21.04
C VAL A 60 -7.30 -6.90 -22.27
N ALA A 61 -7.05 -7.71 -23.30
CA ALA A 61 -6.45 -7.26 -24.56
C ALA A 61 -7.04 -8.05 -25.76
N PRO A 62 -6.89 -7.53 -27.01
CA PRO A 62 -7.43 -8.20 -28.19
C PRO A 62 -6.85 -9.59 -28.45
N GLU A 63 -5.58 -9.82 -28.08
CA GLU A 63 -4.90 -11.08 -28.32
C GLU A 63 -4.44 -11.74 -27.01
N LEU A 64 -4.73 -13.03 -26.85
CA LEU A 64 -4.32 -13.80 -25.67
C LEU A 64 -2.81 -13.81 -25.44
N LYS A 65 -2.01 -13.86 -26.53
CA LYS A 65 -0.55 -13.86 -26.46
C LYS A 65 -0.07 -12.53 -25.91
N VAL A 66 -0.63 -11.42 -26.40
CA VAL A 66 -0.31 -10.05 -25.96
C VAL A 66 -0.67 -9.89 -24.48
N ALA A 67 -1.89 -10.27 -24.07
CA ALA A 67 -2.31 -10.19 -22.68
C ALA A 67 -1.38 -10.96 -21.71
N ARG A 68 -0.91 -12.15 -22.12
CA ARG A 68 0.05 -12.94 -21.32
C ARG A 68 1.44 -12.29 -21.25
N GLU A 69 1.87 -11.64 -22.30
CA GLU A 69 3.14 -10.91 -22.36
C GLU A 69 3.09 -9.67 -21.47
N MET A 70 2.02 -8.89 -21.55
CA MET A 70 1.77 -7.76 -20.68
C MET A 70 1.77 -8.15 -19.18
N VAL A 71 1.13 -9.26 -18.81
CA VAL A 71 1.17 -9.77 -17.42
C VAL A 71 2.61 -10.11 -16.97
N ARG A 72 3.43 -10.73 -17.82
CA ARG A 72 4.83 -11.00 -17.49
C ARG A 72 5.64 -9.71 -17.31
N ASN A 73 5.44 -8.73 -18.22
CA ASN A 73 6.11 -7.44 -18.17
C ASN A 73 5.72 -6.66 -16.89
N ALA A 74 4.43 -6.69 -16.52
CA ALA A 74 3.94 -6.10 -15.27
C ALA A 74 4.70 -6.63 -14.04
N PHE A 75 4.81 -7.95 -13.88
CA PHE A 75 5.57 -8.53 -12.77
C PHE A 75 7.06 -8.23 -12.85
N GLY A 76 7.64 -8.15 -14.04
CA GLY A 76 9.03 -7.73 -14.23
C GLY A 76 9.29 -6.27 -13.83
N GLN A 77 8.37 -5.36 -14.18
CA GLN A 77 8.42 -3.96 -13.77
C GLN A 77 8.32 -3.81 -12.25
N MET A 78 7.37 -4.51 -11.63
CA MET A 78 7.21 -4.53 -10.17
C MET A 78 8.47 -5.02 -9.47
N GLU A 79 9.09 -6.12 -9.96
CA GLU A 79 10.33 -6.67 -9.39
C GLU A 79 11.49 -5.66 -9.47
N ARG A 80 11.61 -4.94 -10.58
CA ARG A 80 12.61 -3.87 -10.75
C ARG A 80 12.41 -2.75 -9.72
N LEU A 81 11.18 -2.26 -9.58
CA LEU A 81 10.87 -1.17 -8.67
C LEU A 81 10.99 -1.59 -7.19
N GLU A 82 10.56 -2.81 -6.84
CA GLU A 82 10.77 -3.37 -5.50
C GLU A 82 12.28 -3.46 -5.17
N GLY A 83 13.12 -3.78 -6.17
CA GLY A 83 14.58 -3.78 -6.04
C GLY A 83 15.20 -2.41 -5.77
N ILE A 84 14.45 -1.32 -5.93
CA ILE A 84 14.88 0.06 -5.61
C ILE A 84 14.31 0.51 -4.25
N LEU A 85 13.02 0.24 -3.99
CA LEU A 85 12.22 0.87 -2.96
C LEU A 85 12.03 0.02 -1.69
N SER A 86 12.45 -1.25 -1.68
CA SER A 86 12.23 -2.14 -0.55
C SER A 86 13.35 -2.04 0.48
N ARG A 87 13.02 -1.76 1.75
CA ARG A 87 13.93 -1.90 2.90
C ARG A 87 14.07 -3.34 3.40
N HIS A 88 13.25 -4.27 2.91
CA HIS A 88 13.26 -5.68 3.30
C HIS A 88 14.18 -6.54 2.42
N ARG A 89 14.74 -5.95 1.37
CA ARG A 89 15.71 -6.57 0.45
C ARG A 89 17.08 -5.93 0.69
N ARG A 90 18.12 -6.74 0.76
CA ARG A 90 19.50 -6.24 0.92
C ARG A 90 20.01 -5.57 -0.35
N ASP A 91 20.91 -4.64 -0.17
CA ASP A 91 21.61 -3.93 -1.25
C ASP A 91 20.70 -3.11 -2.18
N THR A 92 19.45 -2.84 -1.77
CA THR A 92 18.62 -1.87 -2.49
C THR A 92 19.11 -0.45 -2.23
N PRO A 93 18.79 0.53 -3.10
CA PRO A 93 19.08 1.93 -2.83
C PRO A 93 18.52 2.41 -1.48
N LEU A 94 17.29 2.00 -1.12
CA LEU A 94 16.68 2.34 0.17
C LEU A 94 17.41 1.68 1.35
N ASP A 95 17.82 0.42 1.23
CA ASP A 95 18.59 -0.28 2.25
C ASP A 95 19.94 0.41 2.50
N ARG A 96 20.64 0.80 1.42
CA ARG A 96 21.91 1.57 1.51
C ARG A 96 21.73 2.95 2.13
N LEU A 97 20.61 3.65 1.84
CA LEU A 97 20.28 4.91 2.51
C LEU A 97 20.13 4.69 4.02
N ASN A 98 19.39 3.65 4.44
CA ASN A 98 19.21 3.32 5.85
C ASN A 98 20.49 2.87 6.57
N GLU A 99 21.42 2.21 5.86
CA GLU A 99 22.69 1.79 6.44
C GLU A 99 23.68 2.94 6.62
N LYS A 100 23.71 3.89 5.65
CA LYS A 100 24.74 4.95 5.61
C LYS A 100 24.24 6.32 6.09
N GLY A 101 22.94 6.53 6.17
CA GLY A 101 22.31 7.82 6.41
C GLY A 101 22.30 8.75 5.20
N PHE A 102 22.89 8.34 4.07
CA PHE A 102 22.87 9.09 2.81
C PHE A 102 23.05 8.20 1.60
N ILE A 103 22.61 8.68 0.44
CA ILE A 103 22.86 8.08 -0.87
C ILE A 103 23.15 9.20 -1.88
N GLU A 104 24.29 9.10 -2.57
CA GLU A 104 24.66 9.96 -3.70
C GLU A 104 24.11 9.38 -5.00
N THR A 105 23.67 10.26 -5.91
CA THR A 105 23.10 9.88 -7.20
C THR A 105 22.00 8.80 -7.07
N PRO A 106 20.95 9.06 -6.28
CA PRO A 106 19.87 8.10 -6.05
C PRO A 106 19.13 7.84 -7.35
N PRO A 107 18.54 6.62 -7.54
CA PRO A 107 17.66 6.37 -8.66
C PRO A 107 16.49 7.37 -8.68
N PRO A 108 16.07 7.84 -9.88
CA PRO A 108 14.98 8.81 -10.00
C PRO A 108 13.68 8.36 -9.30
N GLU A 109 13.37 7.07 -9.33
CA GLU A 109 12.20 6.51 -8.66
C GLU A 109 12.27 6.67 -7.13
N LEU A 110 13.46 6.55 -6.52
CA LEU A 110 13.63 6.78 -5.10
C LEU A 110 13.47 8.26 -4.75
N VAL A 111 14.02 9.17 -5.57
CA VAL A 111 13.86 10.63 -5.40
C VAL A 111 12.37 11.00 -5.49
N GLU A 112 11.67 10.50 -6.50
CA GLU A 112 10.25 10.77 -6.70
C GLU A 112 9.42 10.31 -5.50
N VAL A 113 9.56 9.05 -5.08
CA VAL A 113 8.78 8.49 -3.96
C VAL A 113 9.10 9.19 -2.64
N MET A 114 10.37 9.45 -2.35
CA MET A 114 10.79 10.17 -1.14
C MET A 114 10.25 11.61 -1.13
N GLY A 115 10.34 12.34 -2.24
CA GLY A 115 9.81 13.70 -2.35
C GLY A 115 8.28 13.74 -2.16
N ARG A 116 7.56 12.80 -2.74
CA ARG A 116 6.09 12.67 -2.54
C ARG A 116 5.76 12.27 -1.11
N ALA A 117 6.54 11.38 -0.51
CA ALA A 117 6.37 10.98 0.88
C ALA A 117 6.49 12.19 1.83
N LEU A 118 7.50 13.07 1.65
CA LEU A 118 7.63 14.31 2.43
C LEU A 118 6.43 15.26 2.22
N THR A 119 5.88 15.29 1.01
CA THR A 119 4.65 16.05 0.72
C THR A 119 3.48 15.53 1.54
N TYR A 120 3.25 14.20 1.55
CA TYR A 120 2.17 13.61 2.35
C TYR A 120 2.42 13.72 3.86
N SER A 121 3.68 13.68 4.30
CA SER A 121 4.03 13.97 5.70
C SER A 121 3.62 15.38 6.08
N SER A 122 3.86 16.38 5.22
CA SER A 122 3.42 17.76 5.46
C SER A 122 1.91 17.93 5.43
N ILE A 123 1.21 17.31 4.46
CA ILE A 123 -0.25 17.38 4.34
C ILE A 123 -0.96 16.79 5.57
N THR A 124 -0.39 15.74 6.16
CA THR A 124 -0.96 15.03 7.32
C THR A 124 -0.40 15.54 8.66
N ASP A 125 0.36 16.63 8.67
CA ASP A 125 1.02 17.17 9.87
C ASP A 125 1.84 16.09 10.64
N GLY A 126 2.62 15.32 9.88
CA GLY A 126 3.48 14.25 10.41
C GLY A 126 2.76 12.98 10.83
N ALA A 127 1.45 12.85 10.61
CA ALA A 127 0.74 11.60 10.88
C ALA A 127 1.15 10.47 9.90
N PHE A 128 1.50 10.82 8.68
CA PHE A 128 2.28 9.98 7.78
C PHE A 128 3.73 10.46 7.83
N ASP A 129 4.66 9.60 8.22
CA ASP A 129 6.08 9.95 8.29
C ASP A 129 6.94 8.73 7.93
N VAL A 130 7.73 8.86 6.87
CA VAL A 130 8.59 7.77 6.39
C VAL A 130 9.74 7.46 7.36
N THR A 131 10.06 8.37 8.28
CA THR A 131 11.12 8.16 9.29
C THR A 131 10.68 7.28 10.46
N VAL A 132 9.46 6.76 10.45
CA VAL A 132 8.90 5.88 11.50
C VAL A 132 9.56 4.49 11.57
N ALA A 133 10.46 4.15 10.64
CA ALA A 133 11.10 2.84 10.55
C ALA A 133 11.76 2.35 11.85
N PRO A 134 12.50 3.16 12.63
CA PRO A 134 13.10 2.72 13.89
C PRO A 134 12.07 2.29 14.94
N LEU A 135 10.91 2.93 15.00
CA LEU A 135 9.81 2.53 15.87
C LEU A 135 9.22 1.18 15.44
N LEU A 136 9.01 0.97 14.14
CA LEU A 136 8.53 -0.32 13.61
C LEU A 136 9.49 -1.46 13.95
N GLU A 137 10.81 -1.22 13.82
CA GLU A 137 11.85 -2.18 14.18
C GLU A 137 11.84 -2.48 15.69
N LEU A 138 11.68 -1.46 16.52
CA LEU A 138 11.59 -1.60 17.98
C LEU A 138 10.41 -2.49 18.39
N TYR A 139 9.20 -2.18 17.90
CA TYR A 139 8.01 -2.98 18.19
C TYR A 139 8.15 -4.42 17.69
N ALA A 140 8.60 -4.61 16.45
CA ALA A 140 8.77 -5.93 15.86
C ALA A 140 9.75 -6.79 16.68
N SER A 141 10.88 -6.23 17.12
CA SER A 141 11.90 -6.94 17.92
C SER A 141 11.38 -7.34 19.29
N HIS A 142 10.64 -6.45 19.98
CA HIS A 142 10.08 -6.74 21.31
C HIS A 142 8.99 -7.82 21.26
N PHE A 143 8.08 -7.74 20.28
CA PHE A 143 7.04 -8.76 20.12
C PHE A 143 7.61 -10.11 19.66
N GLU A 144 8.68 -10.12 18.86
CA GLU A 144 9.37 -11.36 18.49
C GLU A 144 10.07 -12.00 19.70
N ALA A 145 10.75 -11.21 20.51
CA ALA A 145 11.55 -11.70 21.64
C ALA A 145 10.69 -12.10 22.86
N SER A 146 9.64 -11.32 23.18
CA SER A 146 8.94 -11.45 24.46
C SER A 146 7.41 -11.49 24.36
N ASN A 147 6.86 -11.26 23.16
CA ASN A 147 5.42 -11.06 22.93
C ASN A 147 4.83 -9.92 23.78
N ARG A 148 5.62 -8.88 24.02
CA ARG A 148 5.25 -7.68 24.80
C ARG A 148 5.66 -6.42 24.03
N PRO A 149 4.96 -5.29 24.26
CA PRO A 149 5.37 -4.02 23.69
C PRO A 149 6.71 -3.56 24.32
N PRO A 150 7.44 -2.68 23.61
CA PRO A 150 8.61 -2.02 24.18
C PRO A 150 8.21 -1.16 25.41
N PRO A 151 9.11 -0.95 26.38
CA PRO A 151 8.87 -0.04 27.49
C PRO A 151 8.88 1.42 27.00
N ASP A 152 8.11 2.28 27.68
CA ASP A 152 7.90 3.68 27.26
C ASP A 152 9.19 4.46 27.05
N HIS A 153 10.18 4.29 27.93
CA HIS A 153 11.47 4.99 27.83
C HIS A 153 12.27 4.63 26.55
N GLU A 154 12.09 3.42 26.01
CA GLU A 154 12.70 3.04 24.73
C GLU A 154 11.95 3.66 23.57
N VAL A 155 10.61 3.71 23.65
CA VAL A 155 9.77 4.39 22.66
C VAL A 155 10.13 5.88 22.61
N GLU A 156 10.19 6.57 23.76
CA GLU A 156 10.54 7.98 23.86
C GLU A 156 11.93 8.27 23.25
N ARG A 157 12.94 7.43 23.57
CA ARG A 157 14.28 7.58 23.01
C ARG A 157 14.31 7.42 21.49
N ILE A 158 13.61 6.44 20.94
CA ILE A 158 13.60 6.20 19.49
C ILE A 158 12.79 7.28 18.77
N LEU A 159 11.75 7.81 19.41
CA LEU A 159 10.91 8.87 18.88
C LEU A 159 11.72 10.14 18.52
N GLU A 160 12.83 10.44 19.20
CA GLU A 160 13.73 11.56 18.89
C GLU A 160 14.34 11.48 17.49
N SER A 161 14.44 10.25 16.92
CA SER A 161 14.94 10.01 15.57
C SER A 161 13.86 10.06 14.48
N VAL A 162 12.58 10.31 14.85
CA VAL A 162 11.44 10.33 13.92
C VAL A 162 11.06 11.79 13.63
N ASP A 163 11.41 12.27 12.45
CA ASP A 163 11.05 13.62 11.98
C ASP A 163 11.34 13.75 10.48
N TYR A 164 10.29 13.72 9.64
CA TYR A 164 10.44 13.85 8.18
C TYR A 164 11.12 15.14 7.73
N ARG A 165 11.05 16.22 8.55
CA ARG A 165 11.67 17.52 8.26
C ARG A 165 13.21 17.48 8.28
N LYS A 166 13.77 16.41 8.86
CA LYS A 166 15.22 16.13 8.89
C LYS A 166 15.68 15.25 7.72
N VAL A 167 14.85 15.05 6.73
CA VAL A 167 15.18 14.32 5.50
C VAL A 167 15.33 15.32 4.37
N GLN A 168 16.50 15.34 3.73
CA GLN A 168 16.76 16.16 2.55
C GLN A 168 16.72 15.26 1.32
N VAL A 169 15.98 15.70 0.30
CA VAL A 169 15.80 14.95 -0.96
C VAL A 169 16.03 15.88 -2.13
N ASP A 170 17.02 15.58 -2.93
CA ASP A 170 17.25 16.20 -4.24
C ASP A 170 17.77 15.16 -5.26
N GLU A 171 17.98 15.57 -6.52
CA GLU A 171 18.42 14.70 -7.60
C GLU A 171 19.87 14.18 -7.41
N ASP A 172 20.71 14.93 -6.69
CA ASP A 172 22.11 14.58 -6.48
C ASP A 172 22.30 13.69 -5.24
N ALA A 173 21.45 13.88 -4.20
CA ALA A 173 21.58 13.13 -2.95
C ALA A 173 20.27 13.06 -2.16
N ILE A 174 20.14 11.99 -1.35
CA ILE A 174 19.20 11.91 -0.24
C ILE A 174 20.00 11.78 1.05
N VAL A 175 19.69 12.62 2.06
CA VAL A 175 20.42 12.68 3.32
C VAL A 175 19.46 12.63 4.50
N LEU A 176 19.78 11.78 5.48
CA LEU A 176 19.15 11.74 6.80
C LEU A 176 20.07 12.49 7.78
N GLU A 177 19.53 13.49 8.49
CA GLU A 177 20.36 14.37 9.34
C GLU A 177 20.98 13.67 10.57
N SER A 178 20.45 12.51 10.96
CA SER A 178 20.95 11.72 12.08
C SER A 178 21.26 10.28 11.68
N SER A 179 22.32 9.70 12.21
CA SER A 179 22.68 8.29 12.01
C SER A 179 21.71 7.30 12.65
N GLU A 180 20.84 7.75 13.56
CA GLU A 180 19.79 6.93 14.17
C GLU A 180 18.50 6.92 13.35
N MET A 181 18.38 7.84 12.38
CA MET A 181 17.24 7.88 11.47
C MET A 181 17.30 6.72 10.49
N LYS A 182 16.14 6.17 10.20
CA LYS A 182 15.89 5.25 9.10
C LYS A 182 14.55 5.56 8.48
N VAL A 183 14.40 5.24 7.21
CA VAL A 183 13.17 5.47 6.47
C VAL A 183 12.53 4.15 6.02
N THR A 184 11.19 4.17 5.95
CA THR A 184 10.40 3.11 5.34
C THR A 184 9.49 3.71 4.27
N LEU A 185 9.32 2.99 3.19
CA LEU A 185 8.36 3.32 2.14
C LEU A 185 7.17 2.34 2.14
N ASP A 186 6.99 1.55 3.21
CA ASP A 186 5.95 0.48 3.28
C ASP A 186 4.51 1.01 3.11
N GLY A 187 4.24 2.28 3.44
CA GLY A 187 2.94 2.93 3.29
C GLY A 187 2.80 3.83 2.05
N ILE A 188 3.68 3.70 1.03
CA ILE A 188 3.60 4.50 -0.20
C ILE A 188 4.17 3.77 -1.42
N ALA A 189 5.19 2.92 -1.24
CA ALA A 189 5.89 2.30 -2.37
C ALA A 189 5.04 1.27 -3.11
N LYS A 190 4.11 0.57 -2.43
CA LYS A 190 3.22 -0.38 -3.09
C LYS A 190 2.31 0.35 -4.09
N GLY A 191 1.70 1.44 -3.65
CA GLY A 191 0.89 2.29 -4.50
C GLY A 191 1.68 2.84 -5.69
N TYR A 192 2.89 3.36 -5.47
CA TYR A 192 3.78 3.83 -6.54
C TYR A 192 4.10 2.73 -7.58
N ILE A 193 4.47 1.54 -7.11
CA ILE A 193 4.81 0.41 -8.00
C ILE A 193 3.60 0.02 -8.83
N VAL A 194 2.40 0.01 -8.24
CA VAL A 194 1.14 -0.28 -8.93
C VAL A 194 0.85 0.79 -9.99
N ASP A 195 0.95 2.09 -9.65
CA ASP A 195 0.75 3.20 -10.57
C ASP A 195 1.68 3.14 -11.78
N GLN A 196 2.99 2.97 -11.54
CA GLN A 196 3.97 2.88 -12.64
C GLN A 196 3.74 1.67 -13.53
N THR A 197 3.26 0.56 -12.94
CA THR A 197 2.96 -0.65 -13.71
C THR A 197 1.70 -0.47 -14.55
N VAL A 198 0.64 0.13 -14.01
CA VAL A 198 -0.59 0.43 -14.77
C VAL A 198 -0.27 1.38 -15.92
N ARG A 199 0.52 2.45 -15.68
CA ARG A 199 0.93 3.40 -16.70
C ARG A 199 1.66 2.71 -17.87
N ALA A 200 2.64 1.88 -17.57
CA ALA A 200 3.36 1.12 -18.59
C ALA A 200 2.45 0.20 -19.42
N LEU A 201 1.47 -0.44 -18.77
CA LEU A 201 0.51 -1.31 -19.46
C LEU A 201 -0.49 -0.53 -20.33
N VAL A 202 -0.87 0.68 -19.93
CA VAL A 202 -1.70 1.59 -20.75
C VAL A 202 -0.91 2.02 -22.00
N ASP A 203 0.36 2.39 -21.82
CA ASP A 203 1.24 2.76 -22.92
C ASP A 203 1.48 1.58 -23.89
N ASP A 204 1.48 0.34 -23.41
CA ASP A 204 1.53 -0.89 -24.20
C ASP A 204 0.19 -1.25 -24.86
N GLY A 205 -0.87 -0.47 -24.64
CA GLY A 205 -2.18 -0.62 -25.29
C GLY A 205 -3.10 -1.65 -24.63
N ALA A 206 -3.01 -1.88 -23.34
CA ALA A 206 -3.95 -2.73 -22.61
C ALA A 206 -5.34 -2.06 -22.54
N GLU A 207 -6.38 -2.78 -22.97
CA GLU A 207 -7.77 -2.28 -23.01
C GLU A 207 -8.37 -2.05 -21.62
N ARG A 208 -8.12 -3.00 -20.70
CA ARG A 208 -8.55 -2.90 -19.30
C ARG A 208 -7.53 -3.54 -18.40
N ILE A 209 -7.23 -2.85 -17.31
CA ILE A 209 -6.23 -3.26 -16.32
C ILE A 209 -6.86 -3.19 -14.94
N LEU A 210 -6.57 -4.19 -14.12
CA LEU A 210 -6.74 -4.13 -12.66
C LEU A 210 -5.52 -4.79 -12.03
N ILE A 211 -4.80 -4.05 -11.21
CA ILE A 211 -3.73 -4.56 -10.37
C ILE A 211 -4.19 -4.45 -8.91
N ASN A 212 -4.01 -5.53 -8.15
CA ASN A 212 -4.25 -5.57 -6.71
C ASN A 212 -2.97 -6.07 -6.02
N ALA A 213 -2.38 -5.23 -5.21
CA ALA A 213 -1.19 -5.53 -4.42
C ALA A 213 -1.51 -5.52 -2.92
N GLY A 214 -2.20 -6.58 -2.45
CA GLY A 214 -2.53 -6.73 -1.03
C GLY A 214 -3.59 -5.76 -0.51
N GLY A 215 -4.41 -5.19 -1.40
CA GLY A 215 -5.45 -4.21 -1.06
C GLY A 215 -5.23 -2.84 -1.71
N ASP A 216 -3.98 -2.52 -2.10
CA ASP A 216 -3.69 -1.33 -2.89
C ASP A 216 -3.91 -1.66 -4.35
N MET A 217 -4.85 -0.97 -4.98
CA MET A 217 -5.31 -1.31 -6.33
C MET A 217 -5.33 -0.08 -7.21
N ALA A 218 -5.00 -0.31 -8.49
CA ALA A 218 -5.24 0.65 -9.55
C ALA A 218 -5.95 -0.01 -10.72
N SER A 219 -6.85 0.74 -11.33
CA SER A 219 -7.49 0.39 -12.59
C SER A 219 -6.97 1.29 -13.72
N GLY A 220 -7.04 0.83 -14.96
CA GLY A 220 -6.59 1.62 -16.11
C GLY A 220 -7.04 1.02 -17.45
N GLY A 221 -6.70 1.74 -18.53
CA GLY A 221 -7.11 1.44 -19.91
C GLY A 221 -8.50 1.99 -20.25
N ASP A 222 -8.71 2.38 -21.52
CA ASP A 222 -9.94 3.04 -21.99
C ASP A 222 -11.19 2.19 -21.75
N GLY A 223 -11.08 0.86 -21.89
CA GLY A 223 -12.18 -0.06 -21.60
C GLY A 223 -12.59 -0.12 -20.13
N SER A 224 -11.77 0.39 -19.21
CA SER A 224 -12.14 0.51 -17.79
C SER A 224 -13.13 1.63 -17.53
N LEU A 225 -13.08 2.71 -18.31
CA LEU A 225 -14.06 3.81 -18.23
C LEU A 225 -15.46 3.36 -18.66
N GLU A 226 -15.55 2.55 -19.72
CA GLU A 226 -16.83 2.02 -20.21
C GLU A 226 -17.38 0.87 -19.33
N ASN A 227 -16.48 0.05 -18.78
CA ASN A 227 -16.80 -1.11 -17.95
C ASN A 227 -15.96 -1.10 -16.67
N PRO A 228 -16.33 -0.30 -15.66
CA PRO A 228 -15.57 -0.19 -14.43
C PRO A 228 -15.47 -1.51 -13.67
N TRP A 229 -14.39 -1.65 -12.90
CA TRP A 229 -14.17 -2.78 -12.01
C TRP A 229 -14.97 -2.59 -10.73
N THR A 230 -15.65 -3.63 -10.26
CA THR A 230 -16.31 -3.62 -8.96
C THR A 230 -15.38 -4.22 -7.91
N ILE A 231 -15.05 -3.43 -6.90
CA ILE A 231 -14.15 -3.77 -5.80
C ILE A 231 -14.93 -3.79 -4.49
N GLY A 232 -14.82 -4.89 -3.74
CA GLY A 232 -15.41 -4.99 -2.40
C GLY A 232 -14.49 -4.35 -1.35
N VAL A 233 -15.02 -3.42 -0.57
CA VAL A 233 -14.39 -2.87 0.64
C VAL A 233 -14.68 -3.79 1.80
N ARG A 234 -13.62 -4.32 2.43
CA ARG A 234 -13.75 -5.33 3.50
C ARG A 234 -14.25 -4.73 4.80
N ASP A 235 -15.07 -5.49 5.51
CA ASP A 235 -15.41 -5.22 6.89
C ASP A 235 -14.25 -5.63 7.83
N PRO A 236 -13.65 -4.70 8.60
CA PRO A 236 -12.59 -5.04 9.55
C PRO A 236 -13.06 -5.93 10.71
N ALA A 237 -14.36 -5.99 10.98
CA ALA A 237 -14.95 -6.83 12.02
C ALA A 237 -15.24 -8.25 11.52
N GLU A 238 -15.59 -8.39 10.23
CA GLU A 238 -15.96 -9.67 9.63
C GLU A 238 -15.00 -10.05 8.49
N PRO A 239 -14.13 -11.07 8.63
CA PRO A 239 -13.11 -11.42 7.62
C PRO A 239 -13.65 -11.71 6.22
N GLN A 240 -14.92 -12.10 6.10
CA GLN A 240 -15.61 -12.38 4.82
C GLN A 240 -16.69 -11.36 4.50
N GLY A 241 -16.91 -10.38 5.39
CA GLY A 241 -17.89 -9.30 5.23
C GLY A 241 -17.37 -8.21 4.28
N LEU A 242 -18.32 -7.56 3.59
CA LEU A 242 -18.07 -6.37 2.80
C LEU A 242 -18.93 -5.23 3.35
N LEU A 243 -18.33 -4.05 3.51
CA LEU A 243 -19.03 -2.82 3.88
C LEU A 243 -19.65 -2.12 2.68
N ALA A 244 -18.96 -2.17 1.55
CA ALA A 244 -19.38 -1.54 0.31
C ALA A 244 -18.78 -2.25 -0.90
N ASN A 245 -19.38 -2.00 -2.08
CA ASN A 245 -18.77 -2.26 -3.35
C ASN A 245 -18.53 -0.92 -4.06
N VAL A 246 -17.32 -0.69 -4.55
CA VAL A 246 -16.89 0.54 -5.21
C VAL A 246 -16.57 0.24 -6.67
N ARG A 247 -16.96 1.15 -7.58
CA ARG A 247 -16.62 1.07 -9.00
C ARG A 247 -15.34 1.86 -9.28
N LEU A 248 -14.39 1.24 -9.97
CA LEU A 248 -13.17 1.89 -10.43
C LEU A 248 -13.12 1.86 -11.95
N GLY A 249 -13.15 3.03 -12.58
CA GLY A 249 -13.08 3.23 -14.04
C GLY A 249 -11.78 3.88 -14.50
N GLY A 250 -10.82 4.02 -13.65
CA GLY A 250 -9.52 4.69 -13.83
C GLY A 250 -8.96 5.13 -12.49
N GLU A 251 -9.80 5.07 -11.44
CA GLU A 251 -9.42 5.41 -10.07
C GLU A 251 -8.59 4.29 -9.43
N CYS A 252 -7.94 4.67 -8.34
CA CYS A 252 -7.15 3.83 -7.48
C CYS A 252 -7.79 3.77 -6.07
N ILE A 253 -7.55 2.68 -5.34
CA ILE A 253 -8.05 2.49 -3.99
C ILE A 253 -6.98 1.82 -3.13
N ALA A 254 -6.81 2.30 -1.90
CA ALA A 254 -5.98 1.64 -0.90
C ALA A 254 -6.70 1.58 0.45
N THR A 255 -6.36 0.57 1.25
CA THR A 255 -6.93 0.41 2.58
C THR A 255 -5.85 0.11 3.60
N SER A 256 -5.72 0.98 4.59
CA SER A 256 -4.96 0.76 5.82
C SER A 256 -5.86 0.21 6.91
N GLY A 257 -5.37 -0.77 7.68
CA GLY A 257 -6.18 -1.39 8.72
C GLY A 257 -5.35 -2.06 9.81
N ASP A 258 -5.84 -1.99 11.05
CA ASP A 258 -5.22 -2.57 12.24
C ASP A 258 -5.13 -4.11 12.20
N TYR A 259 -6.00 -4.74 11.42
CA TYR A 259 -6.10 -6.19 11.26
C TYR A 259 -5.09 -6.79 10.29
N ILE A 260 -4.41 -5.96 9.49
CA ILE A 260 -3.49 -6.44 8.43
C ILE A 260 -2.25 -7.07 9.04
N GLN A 261 -1.59 -6.37 9.98
CA GLN A 261 -0.42 -6.86 10.72
C GLN A 261 -0.52 -6.41 12.19
N ALA A 262 -1.33 -7.11 12.96
CA ALA A 262 -1.45 -6.86 14.40
C ALA A 262 -0.39 -7.64 15.18
N PHE A 263 0.26 -6.99 16.14
CA PHE A 263 1.16 -7.63 17.09
C PHE A 263 0.38 -8.34 18.20
N THR A 264 -0.82 -7.83 18.55
CA THR A 264 -1.69 -8.40 19.60
C THR A 264 -3.05 -8.79 19.02
N HIS A 265 -3.70 -9.76 19.68
CA HIS A 265 -4.99 -10.28 19.22
C HIS A 265 -6.11 -9.24 19.31
N ASP A 266 -6.06 -8.35 20.29
CA ASP A 266 -6.98 -7.22 20.48
C ASP A 266 -6.73 -6.05 19.49
N ARG A 267 -5.67 -6.17 18.67
CA ARG A 267 -5.24 -5.15 17.69
C ARG A 267 -4.90 -3.80 18.33
N HIS A 268 -4.56 -3.80 19.61
CA HIS A 268 -4.12 -2.59 20.30
C HIS A 268 -2.73 -2.16 19.80
N PHE A 269 -1.85 -3.14 19.55
CA PHE A 269 -0.56 -2.92 18.92
C PHE A 269 -0.55 -3.53 17.52
N HIS A 270 -0.26 -2.72 16.52
CA HIS A 270 -0.21 -3.09 15.11
C HIS A 270 0.86 -2.31 14.36
N HIS A 271 1.13 -2.68 13.12
CA HIS A 271 2.22 -2.12 12.30
C HIS A 271 2.07 -0.64 11.91
N ILE A 272 0.92 -0.02 12.09
CA ILE A 272 0.75 1.42 11.92
C ILE A 272 1.04 2.07 13.27
N ILE A 273 2.02 2.98 13.30
CA ILE A 273 2.45 3.70 14.50
C ILE A 273 2.31 5.18 14.21
N ASP A 274 1.75 5.94 15.15
CA ASP A 274 1.73 7.40 15.09
C ASP A 274 3.15 7.93 15.33
N PRO A 275 3.78 8.57 14.32
CA PRO A 275 5.16 9.07 14.42
C PRO A 275 5.32 10.19 15.44
N ARG A 276 4.23 10.80 15.89
CA ARG A 276 4.22 11.93 16.84
C ARG A 276 4.21 11.45 18.28
N THR A 277 3.73 10.23 18.52
CA THR A 277 3.56 9.67 19.87
C THR A 277 4.38 8.41 20.11
N GLY A 278 4.70 7.66 19.05
CA GLY A 278 5.38 6.37 19.11
C GLY A 278 4.46 5.17 19.37
N TYR A 279 3.13 5.35 19.39
CA TYR A 279 2.16 4.28 19.67
C TYR A 279 1.22 4.03 18.50
N SER A 280 0.62 2.84 18.45
CA SER A 280 -0.41 2.53 17.44
C SER A 280 -1.68 3.37 17.69
N PRO A 281 -2.29 3.97 16.64
CA PRO A 281 -3.55 4.71 16.79
C PRO A 281 -4.69 3.78 17.19
N SER A 282 -5.57 4.27 18.07
CA SER A 282 -6.62 3.46 18.72
C SER A 282 -8.05 3.84 18.32
N GLN A 283 -8.24 4.79 17.39
CA GLN A 283 -9.58 5.31 17.07
C GLN A 283 -10.19 4.68 15.83
N ALA A 284 -9.40 4.36 14.81
CA ALA A 284 -9.84 3.74 13.57
C ALA A 284 -9.43 2.26 13.50
N SER A 285 -10.27 1.42 12.91
CA SER A 285 -9.97 0.02 12.56
C SER A 285 -9.53 -0.11 11.11
N ALA A 286 -10.11 0.69 10.22
CA ALA A 286 -9.74 0.72 8.80
C ALA A 286 -9.99 2.11 8.20
N VAL A 287 -9.17 2.46 7.23
CA VAL A 287 -9.35 3.63 6.38
C VAL A 287 -9.15 3.21 4.93
N THR A 288 -10.18 3.43 4.12
CA THR A 288 -10.13 3.23 2.68
C THR A 288 -10.12 4.58 2.00
N VAL A 289 -9.19 4.79 1.07
CA VAL A 289 -9.08 6.01 0.26
C VAL A 289 -9.19 5.64 -1.21
N VAL A 290 -9.97 6.42 -1.96
CA VAL A 290 -10.10 6.35 -3.43
C VAL A 290 -9.65 7.69 -3.99
N THR A 291 -8.72 7.66 -4.95
CA THR A 291 -8.18 8.83 -5.63
C THR A 291 -7.64 8.43 -7.01
N THR A 292 -7.02 9.35 -7.72
CA THR A 292 -6.48 9.12 -9.08
C THR A 292 -5.10 8.45 -9.10
N SER A 293 -4.46 8.27 -7.93
CA SER A 293 -3.13 7.66 -7.79
C SER A 293 -3.11 6.63 -6.64
N ALA A 294 -2.66 5.42 -6.92
CA ALA A 294 -2.52 4.39 -5.88
C ALA A 294 -1.45 4.75 -4.84
N MET A 295 -0.39 5.46 -5.25
CA MET A 295 0.61 6.00 -4.34
C MET A 295 0.00 6.98 -3.33
N GLU A 296 -0.85 7.88 -3.80
CA GLU A 296 -1.57 8.83 -2.96
C GLU A 296 -2.55 8.12 -2.02
N ALA A 297 -3.35 7.18 -2.55
CA ALA A 297 -4.28 6.39 -1.76
C ALA A 297 -3.58 5.61 -0.63
N ASP A 298 -2.43 4.97 -0.91
CA ASP A 298 -1.60 4.22 0.05
C ASP A 298 -1.09 5.15 1.18
N ALA A 299 -0.49 6.29 0.82
CA ALA A 299 0.02 7.25 1.79
C ALA A 299 -1.08 7.91 2.63
N LEU A 300 -2.16 8.36 1.99
CA LEU A 300 -3.27 9.03 2.67
C LEU A 300 -4.04 8.06 3.57
N SER A 301 -4.30 6.83 3.15
CA SER A 301 -4.99 5.84 4.01
C SER A 301 -4.22 5.60 5.31
N THR A 302 -2.88 5.54 5.24
CA THR A 302 -2.01 5.40 6.41
C THR A 302 -2.04 6.65 7.30
N GLY A 303 -1.84 7.85 6.73
CA GLY A 303 -1.84 9.11 7.48
C GLY A 303 -3.20 9.42 8.11
N ILE A 304 -4.31 9.19 7.39
CA ILE A 304 -5.67 9.38 7.87
C ILE A 304 -6.00 8.40 9.01
N MET A 305 -5.53 7.17 8.93
CA MET A 305 -5.71 6.21 10.02
C MET A 305 -5.03 6.67 11.32
N VAL A 306 -3.86 7.30 11.21
CA VAL A 306 -3.13 7.89 12.34
C VAL A 306 -3.84 9.15 12.87
N LEU A 307 -4.34 10.04 11.99
CA LEU A 307 -5.12 11.23 12.39
C LEU A 307 -6.41 10.87 13.12
N GLY A 308 -6.97 9.70 12.83
CA GLY A 308 -8.22 9.25 13.38
C GLY A 308 -9.46 9.82 12.65
N PRO A 309 -10.67 9.43 13.11
CA PRO A 309 -11.89 9.64 12.33
C PRO A 309 -12.27 11.13 12.14
N VAL A 310 -12.01 11.99 13.12
CA VAL A 310 -12.44 13.40 13.03
C VAL A 310 -11.50 14.19 12.10
N GLU A 311 -10.21 14.23 12.42
CA GLU A 311 -9.23 15.00 11.65
C GLU A 311 -9.00 14.39 10.27
N GLY A 312 -8.92 13.06 10.18
CA GLY A 312 -8.76 12.35 8.93
C GLY A 312 -9.94 12.55 7.97
N PHE A 313 -11.17 12.55 8.47
CA PHE A 313 -12.35 12.84 7.64
C PHE A 313 -12.37 14.29 7.14
N GLN A 314 -11.96 15.26 7.98
CA GLN A 314 -11.82 16.64 7.56
C GLN A 314 -10.70 16.81 6.53
N LEU A 315 -9.62 16.08 6.64
CA LEU A 315 -8.54 16.08 5.64
C LEU A 315 -9.06 15.57 4.29
N MET A 316 -9.70 14.39 4.24
CA MET A 316 -10.27 13.86 2.99
C MET A 316 -11.19 14.86 2.29
N LYS A 317 -12.04 15.55 3.02
CA LYS A 317 -12.96 16.56 2.46
C LYS A 317 -12.27 17.80 1.89
N ARG A 318 -11.03 18.08 2.26
CA ARG A 318 -10.25 19.23 1.75
C ARG A 318 -9.39 18.89 0.56
N LEU A 319 -9.10 17.61 0.35
CA LEU A 319 -8.30 17.15 -0.78
C LEU A 319 -9.21 17.02 -2.01
N GLU A 320 -8.71 17.50 -3.14
CA GLU A 320 -9.39 17.34 -4.43
C GLU A 320 -9.29 15.86 -4.86
N ASP A 321 -10.28 15.36 -5.59
CA ASP A 321 -10.36 14.01 -6.15
C ASP A 321 -10.08 12.88 -5.14
N THR A 322 -10.35 13.15 -3.84
CA THR A 322 -10.12 12.19 -2.76
C THR A 322 -11.42 11.85 -2.05
N GLU A 323 -11.80 10.59 -2.14
CA GLU A 323 -12.99 10.05 -1.48
C GLU A 323 -12.57 8.90 -0.57
N GLY A 324 -13.40 8.57 0.42
CA GLY A 324 -13.05 7.45 1.29
C GLY A 324 -14.03 7.12 2.38
N MET A 325 -13.64 6.10 3.15
CA MET A 325 -14.39 5.57 4.28
C MET A 325 -13.44 5.36 5.47
N ILE A 326 -13.87 5.78 6.64
CA ILE A 326 -13.21 5.47 7.91
C ILE A 326 -14.15 4.57 8.73
N VAL A 327 -13.64 3.46 9.20
CA VAL A 327 -14.32 2.56 10.15
C VAL A 327 -13.66 2.74 11.51
N THR A 328 -14.45 3.15 12.51
CA THR A 328 -13.95 3.34 13.88
C THR A 328 -13.74 1.99 14.59
N LYS A 329 -13.01 2.00 15.71
CA LYS A 329 -12.91 0.82 16.60
C LYS A 329 -14.27 0.39 17.17
N GLY A 330 -15.24 1.30 17.25
CA GLY A 330 -16.62 1.01 17.66
C GLY A 330 -17.49 0.38 16.55
N GLY A 331 -16.98 0.27 15.31
CA GLY A 331 -17.71 -0.28 14.17
C GLY A 331 -18.56 0.74 13.42
N GLU A 332 -18.50 2.03 13.79
CA GLU A 332 -19.18 3.09 13.04
C GLU A 332 -18.40 3.42 11.76
N SER A 333 -19.09 3.65 10.65
CA SER A 333 -18.48 4.07 9.39
C SER A 333 -18.81 5.51 9.06
N MET A 334 -17.81 6.26 8.60
CA MET A 334 -17.93 7.62 8.06
C MET A 334 -17.48 7.59 6.61
N THR A 335 -18.36 7.98 5.68
CA THR A 335 -18.13 7.92 4.24
C THR A 335 -18.25 9.30 3.62
N THR A 336 -17.34 9.65 2.72
CA THR A 336 -17.43 10.90 1.96
C THR A 336 -18.53 10.80 0.88
N PRO A 337 -19.19 11.91 0.51
CA PRO A 337 -20.32 11.87 -0.43
C PRO A 337 -19.97 11.32 -1.83
N GLY A 338 -18.73 11.53 -2.30
CA GLY A 338 -18.30 11.03 -3.60
C GLY A 338 -18.07 9.51 -3.61
N LEU A 339 -17.68 8.91 -2.49
CA LEU A 339 -17.59 7.46 -2.40
C LEU A 339 -18.97 6.80 -2.53
N ASP A 340 -20.03 7.41 -1.99
CA ASP A 340 -21.40 6.91 -2.15
C ASP A 340 -21.84 6.89 -3.62
N ASN A 341 -21.35 7.80 -4.45
CA ASN A 341 -21.60 7.82 -5.90
C ASN A 341 -20.85 6.70 -6.66
N LEU A 342 -19.73 6.22 -6.11
CA LEU A 342 -18.97 5.09 -6.63
C LEU A 342 -19.50 3.75 -6.09
N ALA A 343 -20.34 3.77 -5.06
CA ALA A 343 -20.91 2.56 -4.45
C ALA A 343 -21.98 1.92 -5.35
N VAL A 344 -22.08 0.56 -5.31
CA VAL A 344 -23.02 -0.25 -6.12
C VAL A 344 -23.89 -1.12 -5.24
#